data_ffe2d8ec0d7f64d234840dc8db91dd3a
#
_entry.id   ffe2d8ec0d7f64d234840dc8db91dd3a
#
_cell.length_a   1.000
_cell.length_b   1.000
_cell.length_c   1.000
_cell.angle_alpha   90.00
_cell.angle_beta   90.00
_cell.angle_gamma   90.00
#
_symmetry.space_group_name_H-M   'P 1'
#
loop_
_entity.id
_entity.type
_entity.pdbx_description
1 polymer ?
#
loop_
_entity_poly.entity_id
_entity_poly.type
_entity_poly.pdbx_seq_one_letter_code
_entity_poly.pdbx_strand_id
1 'polypeptide(L)'
;MGKEGVTIRSARQEDLEAIVEIYNEAILKTVATFDTEPKTCDEQTVWFATHDAKNPLLVAELTGIVVGWASLSKWSDRCAYSDTAELSLYVRGDHQGKGIGRRLIEAVLDEGKKNGLHTILARITEGNDGSLHLHQSVGFTHIGTMREVGKKFGRRLDVHLLQKLYPTH
;
A
#
# COMPACT_ATOMS: atom_id res chain seq x y z
N MET A 1 -4.95 -23.91 11.05
CA MET A 1 -6.02 -23.15 11.70
C MET A 1 -5.87 -21.63 11.62
N GLY A 2 -4.78 -21.10 11.17
CA GLY A 2 -4.51 -19.65 11.19
C GLY A 2 -5.06 -18.81 10.05
N LYS A 3 -5.79 -19.37 9.10
CA LYS A 3 -6.32 -18.61 7.95
C LYS A 3 -7.83 -18.38 7.99
N GLU A 4 -8.48 -18.92 8.97
CA GLU A 4 -9.91 -18.76 9.15
C GLU A 4 -10.19 -17.37 9.68
N GLY A 5 -10.99 -16.62 8.95
CA GLY A 5 -11.54 -15.35 9.39
C GLY A 5 -10.98 -14.09 8.74
N VAL A 6 -9.90 -14.14 7.95
CA VAL A 6 -9.43 -12.94 7.23
C VAL A 6 -10.20 -12.81 5.92
N THR A 7 -10.89 -11.67 5.75
CA THR A 7 -11.61 -11.31 4.55
C THR A 7 -10.98 -10.08 3.93
N ILE A 8 -10.73 -10.12 2.62
CA ILE A 8 -10.27 -8.96 1.84
C ILE A 8 -11.49 -8.40 1.10
N ARG A 9 -11.76 -7.13 1.29
CA ARG A 9 -12.92 -6.46 0.69
C ARG A 9 -12.62 -4.99 0.41
N SER A 10 -13.47 -4.37 -0.41
CA SER A 10 -13.38 -2.92 -0.64
C SER A 10 -13.61 -2.15 0.66
N ALA A 11 -12.86 -1.07 0.85
CA ALA A 11 -13.02 -0.20 2.00
C ALA A 11 -14.36 0.54 1.92
N ARG A 12 -14.95 0.77 3.09
CA ARG A 12 -16.17 1.56 3.26
C ARG A 12 -15.85 2.79 4.09
N GLN A 13 -16.74 3.76 4.09
CA GLN A 13 -16.55 5.00 4.86
C GLN A 13 -16.29 4.71 6.35
N GLU A 14 -16.98 3.75 6.93
CA GLU A 14 -16.80 3.36 8.33
C GLU A 14 -15.43 2.73 8.63
N ASP A 15 -14.68 2.33 7.61
CA ASP A 15 -13.32 1.78 7.80
C ASP A 15 -12.25 2.88 7.93
N LEU A 16 -12.59 4.11 7.63
CA LEU A 16 -11.60 5.19 7.54
C LEU A 16 -10.83 5.40 8.85
N GLU A 17 -11.51 5.32 9.98
CA GLU A 17 -10.86 5.45 11.29
C GLU A 17 -9.77 4.39 11.49
N ALA A 18 -10.08 3.13 11.19
CA ALA A 18 -9.11 2.03 11.30
C ALA A 18 -7.96 2.18 10.31
N ILE A 19 -8.25 2.61 9.09
CA ILE A 19 -7.23 2.86 8.06
C ILE A 19 -6.25 3.94 8.53
N VAL A 20 -6.77 5.04 9.06
CA VAL A 20 -5.96 6.16 9.58
C VAL A 20 -5.12 5.70 10.77
N GLU A 21 -5.70 4.91 11.68
CA GLU A 21 -4.99 4.39 12.85
C GLU A 21 -3.81 3.51 12.43
N ILE A 22 -4.00 2.61 11.47
CA ILE A 22 -2.95 1.75 10.95
C ILE A 22 -1.84 2.58 10.29
N TYR A 23 -2.22 3.57 9.51
CA TYR A 23 -1.27 4.46 8.85
C TYR A 23 -0.47 5.30 9.86
N ASN A 24 -1.15 5.83 10.88
CA ASN A 24 -0.49 6.60 11.93
C ASN A 24 0.51 5.77 12.74
N GLU A 25 0.23 4.50 12.97
CA GLU A 25 1.20 3.59 13.58
C GLU A 25 2.47 3.51 12.72
N ALA A 26 2.32 3.37 11.41
CA ALA A 26 3.45 3.34 10.48
C ALA A 26 4.21 4.66 10.48
N ILE A 27 3.53 5.79 10.52
CA ILE A 27 4.14 7.13 10.58
C ILE A 27 5.04 7.24 11.84
N LEU A 28 4.51 6.87 12.98
CA LEU A 28 5.17 7.10 14.26
C LEU A 28 6.27 6.08 14.58
N LYS A 29 6.15 4.85 14.09
CA LYS A 29 6.99 3.73 14.52
C LYS A 29 7.90 3.16 13.45
N THR A 30 7.72 3.52 12.17
CA THR A 30 8.42 2.85 11.08
C THR A 30 8.94 3.84 10.03
N VAL A 31 9.79 3.33 9.15
CA VAL A 31 10.22 4.04 7.94
C VAL A 31 9.43 3.61 6.70
N ALA A 32 8.36 2.83 6.87
CA ALA A 32 7.53 2.38 5.76
C ALA A 32 6.80 3.51 5.04
N THR A 33 6.62 4.64 5.69
CA THR A 33 6.15 5.88 5.09
C THR A 33 7.07 7.03 5.47
N PHE A 34 7.21 8.01 4.60
CA PHE A 34 7.97 9.23 4.88
C PHE A 34 7.12 10.35 5.48
N ASP A 35 5.83 10.13 5.67
CA ASP A 35 5.06 11.05 6.51
C ASP A 35 5.62 11.04 7.93
N THR A 36 5.69 12.21 8.54
CA THR A 36 6.25 12.39 9.89
C THR A 36 5.21 12.82 10.91
N GLU A 37 4.09 13.39 10.45
CA GLU A 37 3.01 13.86 11.30
C GLU A 37 1.78 12.97 11.15
N PRO A 38 1.17 12.52 12.26
CA PRO A 38 -0.06 11.73 12.20
C PRO A 38 -1.17 12.46 11.46
N LYS A 39 -2.04 11.68 10.80
CA LYS A 39 -3.18 12.19 10.05
C LYS A 39 -4.45 12.11 10.89
N THR A 40 -5.42 12.98 10.60
CA THR A 40 -6.77 12.89 11.15
C THR A 40 -7.71 12.28 10.11
N CYS A 41 -8.86 11.78 10.57
CA CYS A 41 -9.90 11.28 9.65
C CYS A 41 -10.38 12.38 8.71
N ASP A 42 -10.54 13.61 9.20
CA ASP A 42 -10.97 14.74 8.37
C ASP A 42 -9.99 15.02 7.24
N GLU A 43 -8.68 15.02 7.53
CA GLU A 43 -7.65 15.19 6.51
C GLU A 43 -7.69 14.07 5.47
N GLN A 44 -7.98 12.85 5.89
CA GLN A 44 -7.96 11.69 5.01
C GLN A 44 -9.27 11.44 4.28
N THR A 45 -10.32 12.20 4.55
CA THR A 45 -11.59 12.10 3.83
C THR A 45 -11.41 12.38 2.35
N VAL A 46 -10.61 13.40 1.99
CA VAL A 46 -10.32 13.75 0.60
C VAL A 46 -9.54 12.62 -0.08
N TRP A 47 -8.51 12.10 0.60
CA TRP A 47 -7.72 10.98 0.08
C TRP A 47 -8.60 9.74 -0.15
N PHE A 48 -9.47 9.42 0.81
CA PHE A 48 -10.40 8.29 0.68
C PHE A 48 -11.28 8.43 -0.58
N ALA A 49 -11.77 9.64 -0.84
CA ALA A 49 -12.64 9.92 -1.97
C ALA A 49 -11.93 9.84 -3.34
N THR A 50 -10.60 9.81 -3.37
CA THR A 50 -9.84 9.66 -4.62
C THR A 50 -9.84 8.23 -5.15
N HIS A 51 -10.31 7.26 -4.36
CA HIS A 51 -10.29 5.84 -4.73
C HIS A 51 -11.59 5.43 -5.42
N ASP A 52 -11.45 4.62 -6.45
CA ASP A 52 -12.55 4.13 -7.28
C ASP A 52 -12.22 2.71 -7.78
N ALA A 53 -12.96 2.21 -8.76
CA ALA A 53 -12.74 0.86 -9.29
C ALA A 53 -11.34 0.69 -9.90
N LYS A 54 -10.82 1.70 -10.58
CA LYS A 54 -9.49 1.66 -11.22
C LYS A 54 -8.37 1.85 -10.21
N ASN A 55 -8.61 2.64 -9.20
CA ASN A 55 -7.68 2.91 -8.11
C ASN A 55 -8.28 2.42 -6.79
N PRO A 56 -8.30 1.09 -6.57
CA PRO A 56 -9.02 0.50 -5.45
C PRO A 56 -8.34 0.75 -4.09
N LEU A 57 -9.17 0.73 -3.06
CA LEU A 57 -8.73 0.70 -1.67
C LEU A 57 -9.38 -0.51 -1.01
N LEU A 58 -8.57 -1.47 -0.59
CA LEU A 58 -9.02 -2.71 0.03
C LEU A 58 -8.59 -2.78 1.48
N VAL A 59 -9.39 -3.43 2.29
CA VAL A 59 -9.07 -3.71 3.70
C VAL A 59 -9.04 -5.20 3.95
N ALA A 60 -8.23 -5.60 4.93
CA ALA A 60 -8.24 -6.93 5.51
C ALA A 60 -8.97 -6.88 6.83
N GLU A 61 -10.05 -7.63 6.94
CA GLU A 61 -10.89 -7.71 8.13
C GLU A 61 -10.72 -9.08 8.79
N LEU A 62 -10.43 -9.08 10.07
CA LEU A 62 -10.30 -10.28 10.89
C LEU A 62 -11.26 -10.17 12.07
N THR A 63 -12.24 -11.07 12.14
CA THR A 63 -13.26 -11.09 13.20
C THR A 63 -13.92 -9.73 13.45
N GLY A 64 -14.27 -9.03 12.37
CA GLY A 64 -14.93 -7.74 12.43
C GLY A 64 -14.01 -6.53 12.62
N ILE A 65 -12.68 -6.74 12.66
CA ILE A 65 -11.70 -5.67 12.89
C ILE A 65 -10.82 -5.53 11.66
N VAL A 66 -10.66 -4.29 11.16
CA VAL A 66 -9.73 -3.99 10.07
C VAL A 66 -8.30 -4.03 10.61
N VAL A 67 -7.47 -4.91 10.05
CA VAL A 67 -6.09 -5.13 10.51
C VAL A 67 -5.03 -4.74 9.48
N GLY A 68 -5.45 -4.35 8.28
CA GLY A 68 -4.55 -3.90 7.23
C GLY A 68 -5.31 -3.30 6.07
N TRP A 69 -4.60 -2.58 5.19
CA TRP A 69 -5.18 -2.02 3.98
C TRP A 69 -4.14 -1.92 2.87
N ALA A 70 -4.62 -1.93 1.64
CA ALA A 70 -3.81 -1.73 0.45
C ALA A 70 -4.55 -0.82 -0.52
N SER A 71 -3.82 0.04 -1.22
CA SER A 71 -4.40 0.92 -2.21
C SER A 71 -3.57 0.99 -3.47
N LEU A 72 -4.25 1.27 -4.57
CA LEU A 72 -3.61 1.76 -5.79
C LEU A 72 -4.06 3.21 -5.96
N SER A 73 -3.11 4.11 -6.08
CA SER A 73 -3.37 5.53 -6.22
C SER A 73 -2.76 6.04 -7.53
N LYS A 74 -3.37 7.02 -8.16
CA LYS A 74 -2.82 7.62 -9.37
C LYS A 74 -1.36 7.99 -9.17
N TRP A 75 -0.51 7.58 -10.10
CA TRP A 75 0.89 7.98 -10.09
C TRP A 75 1.06 9.48 -10.37
N SER A 76 0.26 10.00 -11.30
CA SER A 76 0.35 11.40 -11.73
C SER A 76 -0.97 11.84 -12.34
N ASP A 77 -1.28 13.14 -12.25
CA ASP A 77 -2.46 13.74 -12.87
C ASP A 77 -2.31 13.96 -14.38
N ARG A 78 -1.12 13.74 -14.93
CA ARG A 78 -0.91 13.86 -16.38
C ARG A 78 -1.58 12.71 -17.09
N CYS A 79 -2.33 13.00 -18.15
CA CYS A 79 -3.17 12.02 -18.84
C CYS A 79 -2.41 10.81 -19.36
N ALA A 80 -1.16 10.97 -19.79
CA ALA A 80 -0.35 9.86 -20.28
C ALA A 80 -0.05 8.80 -19.22
N TYR A 81 -0.19 9.16 -17.92
CA TYR A 81 -0.02 8.23 -16.81
C TYR A 81 -1.33 7.59 -16.32
N SER A 82 -2.41 7.71 -17.09
CA SER A 82 -3.76 7.26 -16.64
C SER A 82 -3.82 5.77 -16.27
N ASP A 83 -2.93 4.95 -16.83
CA ASP A 83 -2.90 3.50 -16.57
C ASP A 83 -1.75 3.09 -15.64
N THR A 84 -1.15 4.06 -14.95
CA THR A 84 -0.08 3.85 -13.98
C THR A 84 -0.55 4.22 -12.59
N ALA A 85 -0.33 3.33 -11.63
CA ALA A 85 -0.69 3.57 -10.24
C ALA A 85 0.46 3.22 -9.31
N GLU A 86 0.41 3.77 -8.10
CA GLU A 86 1.34 3.44 -7.04
C GLU A 86 0.64 2.58 -5.98
N LEU A 87 1.31 1.51 -5.58
CA LEU A 87 0.83 0.60 -4.53
C LEU A 87 1.27 1.09 -3.15
N SER A 88 0.33 1.10 -2.22
CA SER A 88 0.60 1.30 -0.79
C SER A 88 0.00 0.13 -0.01
N LEU A 89 0.71 -0.34 1.01
CA LEU A 89 0.32 -1.51 1.80
C LEU A 89 0.76 -1.33 3.25
N TYR A 90 -0.19 -1.45 4.17
CA TYR A 90 0.09 -1.33 5.61
C TYR A 90 -0.71 -2.37 6.38
N VAL A 91 -0.05 -3.08 7.31
CA VAL A 91 -0.64 -4.07 8.20
C VAL A 91 -0.32 -3.67 9.64
N ARG A 92 -1.30 -3.78 10.54
CA ARG A 92 -1.09 -3.50 11.97
C ARG A 92 0.12 -4.29 12.48
N GLY A 93 0.92 -3.65 13.32
CA GLY A 93 2.16 -4.24 13.82
C GLY A 93 1.98 -5.59 14.51
N ASP A 94 0.87 -5.75 15.26
CA ASP A 94 0.54 -6.98 15.97
C ASP A 94 -0.04 -8.10 15.06
N HIS A 95 -0.25 -7.81 13.78
CA HIS A 95 -0.78 -8.75 12.79
C HIS A 95 0.18 -9.01 11.63
N GLN A 96 1.42 -8.53 11.71
CA GLN A 96 2.44 -8.80 10.70
C GLN A 96 2.95 -10.25 10.81
N GLY A 97 3.49 -10.77 9.72
CA GLY A 97 4.04 -12.13 9.69
C GLY A 97 2.99 -13.24 9.60
N LYS A 98 1.73 -12.91 9.32
CA LYS A 98 0.61 -13.86 9.26
C LYS A 98 0.03 -14.04 7.85
N GLY A 99 0.70 -13.50 6.83
CA GLY A 99 0.26 -13.62 5.44
C GLY A 99 -0.83 -12.62 5.02
N ILE A 100 -1.20 -11.68 5.88
CA ILE A 100 -2.23 -10.68 5.58
C ILE A 100 -1.76 -9.74 4.46
N GLY A 101 -0.52 -9.26 4.53
CA GLY A 101 0.06 -8.40 3.49
C GLY A 101 0.06 -9.06 2.12
N ARG A 102 0.37 -10.35 2.06
CA ARG A 102 0.35 -11.09 0.80
C ARG A 102 -1.05 -11.17 0.21
N ARG A 103 -2.05 -11.46 1.03
CA ARG A 103 -3.44 -11.52 0.56
C ARG A 103 -3.92 -10.15 0.06
N LEU A 104 -3.56 -9.08 0.78
CA LEU A 104 -3.92 -7.71 0.38
C LEU A 104 -3.26 -7.32 -0.94
N ILE A 105 -1.96 -7.56 -1.09
CA ILE A 105 -1.23 -7.17 -2.30
C ILE A 105 -1.73 -7.95 -3.52
N GLU A 106 -1.96 -9.24 -3.38
CA GLU A 106 -2.50 -10.05 -4.47
C GLU A 106 -3.89 -9.56 -4.89
N ALA A 107 -4.76 -9.28 -3.92
CA ALA A 107 -6.13 -8.82 -4.21
C ALA A 107 -6.15 -7.45 -4.87
N VAL A 108 -5.37 -6.49 -4.38
CA VAL A 108 -5.37 -5.14 -4.96
C VAL A 108 -4.77 -5.11 -6.35
N LEU A 109 -3.74 -5.94 -6.60
CA LEU A 109 -3.16 -6.07 -7.94
C LEU A 109 -4.14 -6.70 -8.92
N ASP A 110 -4.91 -7.70 -8.49
CA ASP A 110 -5.95 -8.30 -9.33
C ASP A 110 -7.03 -7.27 -9.70
N GLU A 111 -7.47 -6.47 -8.75
CA GLU A 111 -8.47 -5.42 -9.01
C GLU A 111 -7.93 -4.38 -9.99
N GLY A 112 -6.68 -3.95 -9.84
CA GLY A 112 -6.05 -3.01 -10.76
C GLY A 112 -5.99 -3.56 -12.19
N LYS A 113 -5.63 -4.83 -12.32
CA LYS A 113 -5.57 -5.50 -13.63
C LYS A 113 -6.94 -5.57 -14.29
N LYS A 114 -7.96 -5.98 -13.56
CA LYS A 114 -9.34 -6.08 -14.06
C LYS A 114 -9.88 -4.73 -14.55
N ASN A 115 -9.43 -3.66 -13.96
CA ASN A 115 -9.93 -2.31 -14.26
C ASN A 115 -9.03 -1.51 -15.19
N GLY A 116 -8.09 -2.18 -15.87
CA GLY A 116 -7.35 -1.60 -16.99
C GLY A 116 -6.02 -0.94 -16.68
N LEU A 117 -5.50 -1.08 -15.47
CA LEU A 117 -4.15 -0.60 -15.18
C LEU A 117 -3.12 -1.45 -15.92
N HIS A 118 -2.01 -0.81 -16.31
CA HIS A 118 -0.93 -1.47 -17.03
C HIS A 118 0.36 -1.56 -16.21
N THR A 119 0.67 -0.51 -15.47
CA THR A 119 1.94 -0.40 -14.72
C THR A 119 1.67 -0.05 -13.27
N ILE A 120 2.27 -0.80 -12.37
CA ILE A 120 2.21 -0.50 -10.93
C ILE A 120 3.63 -0.20 -10.45
N LEU A 121 3.76 0.92 -9.77
CA LEU A 121 5.01 1.33 -9.12
C LEU A 121 4.89 1.20 -7.61
N ALA A 122 6.01 0.93 -6.96
CA ALA A 122 6.08 0.91 -5.51
C ALA A 122 7.38 1.56 -5.05
N ARG A 123 7.30 2.35 -3.98
CA ARG A 123 8.46 2.95 -3.32
C ARG A 123 8.64 2.26 -1.97
N ILE A 124 9.79 1.65 -1.77
CA ILE A 124 10.10 0.92 -0.54
C ILE A 124 11.37 1.47 0.08
N THR A 125 11.26 1.94 1.32
CA THR A 125 12.39 2.50 2.05
C THR A 125 13.41 1.41 2.38
N GLU A 126 14.69 1.75 2.33
CA GLU A 126 15.75 0.86 2.77
C GLU A 126 15.48 0.36 4.20
N GLY A 127 15.89 -0.87 4.48
CA GLY A 127 15.65 -1.49 5.78
C GLY A 127 14.30 -2.16 5.90
N ASN A 128 13.40 -1.99 4.93
CA ASN A 128 12.12 -2.68 4.91
C ASN A 128 12.20 -3.91 4.00
N ASP A 129 13.06 -4.85 4.38
CA ASP A 129 13.38 -6.03 3.58
C ASP A 129 12.19 -6.97 3.40
N GLY A 130 11.34 -7.05 4.40
CA GLY A 130 10.12 -7.87 4.31
C GLY A 130 9.18 -7.36 3.21
N SER A 131 9.00 -6.05 3.13
CA SER A 131 8.18 -5.44 2.08
C SER A 131 8.83 -5.62 0.71
N LEU A 132 10.15 -5.41 0.61
CA LEU A 132 10.88 -5.62 -0.63
C LEU A 132 10.71 -7.04 -1.15
N HIS A 133 10.90 -8.03 -0.27
CA HIS A 133 10.75 -9.44 -0.61
C HIS A 133 9.30 -9.76 -1.04
N LEU A 134 8.31 -9.25 -0.31
CA LEU A 134 6.90 -9.47 -0.63
C LEU A 134 6.57 -8.95 -2.02
N HIS A 135 6.98 -7.72 -2.34
CA HIS A 135 6.72 -7.12 -3.66
C HIS A 135 7.40 -7.93 -4.77
N GLN A 136 8.65 -8.32 -4.58
CA GLN A 136 9.35 -9.16 -5.57
C GLN A 136 8.66 -10.50 -5.78
N SER A 137 8.12 -11.11 -4.73
CA SER A 137 7.43 -12.40 -4.80
C SER A 137 6.13 -12.36 -5.61
N VAL A 138 5.54 -11.17 -5.79
CA VAL A 138 4.32 -10.99 -6.59
C VAL A 138 4.60 -10.35 -7.95
N GLY A 139 5.85 -10.29 -8.37
CA GLY A 139 6.22 -9.91 -9.73
C GLY A 139 6.77 -8.52 -9.92
N PHE A 140 7.09 -7.80 -8.83
CA PHE A 140 7.79 -6.51 -8.95
C PHE A 140 9.27 -6.73 -9.23
N THR A 141 9.84 -5.84 -10.04
CA THR A 141 11.26 -5.79 -10.36
C THR A 141 11.85 -4.50 -9.81
N HIS A 142 13.01 -4.58 -9.19
CA HIS A 142 13.75 -3.40 -8.76
C HIS A 142 14.28 -2.63 -9.98
N ILE A 143 13.91 -1.36 -10.12
CA ILE A 143 14.30 -0.54 -11.28
C ILE A 143 15.28 0.57 -10.94
N GLY A 144 15.47 0.87 -9.69
CA GLY A 144 16.43 1.89 -9.26
C GLY A 144 16.33 2.20 -7.78
N THR A 145 17.27 3.01 -7.32
CA THR A 145 17.31 3.45 -5.93
C THR A 145 17.57 4.95 -5.88
N MET A 146 16.71 5.68 -5.17
CA MET A 146 16.93 7.08 -4.87
C MET A 146 17.76 7.16 -3.60
N ARG A 147 18.96 7.72 -3.72
CA ARG A 147 19.92 7.77 -2.61
C ARG A 147 19.62 8.94 -1.69
N GLU A 148 19.56 8.67 -0.39
CA GLU A 148 19.41 9.68 0.68
C GLU A 148 18.30 10.69 0.43
N VAL A 149 17.19 10.23 -0.14
CA VAL A 149 16.10 11.07 -0.62
C VAL A 149 15.17 11.52 0.50
N GLY A 150 15.13 10.82 1.62
CA GLY A 150 14.29 11.16 2.76
C GLY A 150 15.06 11.18 4.07
N LYS A 151 14.53 11.93 5.04
CA LYS A 151 15.11 11.97 6.39
C LYS A 151 14.02 11.69 7.40
N LYS A 152 14.22 10.66 8.21
CA LYS A 152 13.28 10.27 9.26
C LYS A 152 14.04 9.67 10.44
N PHE A 153 13.59 9.96 11.66
CA PHE A 153 14.24 9.54 12.90
C PHE A 153 15.74 9.90 12.93
N GLY A 154 16.08 11.09 12.40
CA GLY A 154 17.46 11.59 12.38
C GLY A 154 18.39 10.92 11.36
N ARG A 155 17.85 10.05 10.47
CA ARG A 155 18.62 9.32 9.47
C ARG A 155 18.20 9.68 8.07
N ARG A 156 19.19 9.79 7.15
CA ARG A 156 18.90 9.87 5.72
C ARG A 156 18.68 8.47 5.19
N LEU A 157 17.68 8.31 4.33
CA LEU A 157 17.18 7.01 3.89
C LEU A 157 17.09 6.96 2.37
N ASP A 158 17.50 5.83 1.81
CA ASP A 158 17.31 5.53 0.39
C ASP A 158 15.90 4.98 0.17
N VAL A 159 15.38 5.15 -1.04
CA VAL A 159 14.10 4.56 -1.45
C VAL A 159 14.33 3.73 -2.70
N HIS A 160 13.96 2.46 -2.62
CA HIS A 160 13.95 1.56 -3.77
C HIS A 160 12.69 1.78 -4.59
N LEU A 161 12.87 1.87 -5.92
CA LEU A 161 11.77 1.92 -6.87
C LEU A 161 11.58 0.54 -7.49
N LEU A 162 10.35 0.03 -7.41
CA LEU A 162 9.98 -1.25 -7.98
C LEU A 162 8.85 -1.05 -8.98
N GLN A 163 8.79 -1.91 -9.98
CA GLN A 163 7.81 -1.83 -11.04
C GLN A 163 7.25 -3.21 -11.37
N LYS A 164 5.95 -3.26 -11.59
CA LYS A 164 5.26 -4.43 -12.12
C LYS A 164 4.51 -4.01 -13.38
N LEU A 165 4.71 -4.78 -14.44
CA LEU A 165 3.95 -4.63 -15.68
C LEU A 165 2.94 -5.78 -15.76
N TYR A 166 1.68 -5.44 -16.07
CA TYR A 166 0.71 -6.48 -16.40
C TYR A 166 0.97 -6.94 -17.83
N PRO A 167 0.82 -8.26 -18.12
CA PRO A 167 0.96 -8.73 -19.49
C PRO A 167 -0.05 -8.06 -20.42
N THR A 168 0.41 -7.67 -21.59
CA THR A 168 -0.49 -7.21 -22.67
C THR A 168 -0.94 -8.40 -23.50
N HIS A 169 -2.21 -8.37 -23.88
CA HIS A 169 -2.79 -9.38 -24.76
C HIS A 169 -2.79 -8.91 -26.20
#